data_019a3963590f5e5bb8dc224de447354e
#
_entry.id   019a3963590f5e5bb8dc224de447354e
#
_cell.length_a   1.000
_cell.length_b   1.000
_cell.length_c   1.000
_cell.angle_alpha   90.00
_cell.angle_beta   90.00
_cell.angle_gamma   90.00
#
_symmetry.space_group_name_H-M   'P 1'
#
loop_
_entity.id
_entity.type
_entity.pdbx_description
1 polymer ?
#
loop_
_entity_poly.entity_id
_entity_poly.type
_entity_poly.pdbx_seq_one_letter_code
_entity_poly.pdbx_strand_id
1 'polypeptide(L)'
;MKAIKLFLIGVVLFFIVFPLFMMTKYSISDRESIVTGGEYPEPLFPFQPTLEMFGVLWSRGDFLKAGLTSLWVGLVAVVFSLLLGAPTAYALARFKIPGMAVLLFFLLSVRLFPDISAVIPVAELLLSRPFSLLPPVILVGLAHTLLALPYTVYIAKGVFESIPRDLEEQAFVLGAPKSRAFLKILTPLALPGLGAAAIYTFFLSWNEFIFAYFLTFQGTETTLPVYLLRILSWSPQKNFISAISVLICIPVIIFTFLVQRHMREGLTAGAVK
;
A
#
# COMPACT_ATOMS: atom_id res chain seq x y z
N MET A 1 38.31 1.30 8.25
CA MET A 1 36.89 1.55 8.51
C MET A 1 36.06 1.81 7.25
N LYS A 2 36.43 2.74 6.35
CA LYS A 2 35.65 3.02 5.10
C LYS A 2 35.51 1.79 4.20
N ALA A 3 36.57 1.01 3.96
CA ALA A 3 36.54 -0.18 3.10
C ALA A 3 35.58 -1.28 3.66
N ILE A 4 35.61 -1.55 4.96
CA ILE A 4 34.72 -2.52 5.59
C ILE A 4 33.25 -2.05 5.48
N LYS A 5 32.97 -0.75 5.67
CA LYS A 5 31.64 -0.19 5.51
C LYS A 5 31.13 -0.32 4.06
N LEU A 6 31.96 -0.03 3.08
CA LEU A 6 31.61 -0.19 1.67
C LEU A 6 31.38 -1.66 1.30
N PHE A 7 32.19 -2.57 1.81
CA PHE A 7 32.01 -4.02 1.61
C PHE A 7 30.67 -4.49 2.19
N LEU A 8 30.36 -4.11 3.44
CA LEU A 8 29.07 -4.47 4.08
C LEU A 8 27.89 -3.90 3.31
N ILE A 9 27.97 -2.65 2.84
CA ILE A 9 26.92 -2.06 1.99
C ILE A 9 26.77 -2.85 0.69
N GLY A 10 27.89 -3.23 0.06
CA GLY A 10 27.88 -4.04 -1.17
C GLY A 10 27.21 -5.40 -0.96
N VAL A 11 27.51 -6.07 0.14
CA VAL A 11 26.88 -7.36 0.51
C VAL A 11 25.37 -7.19 0.70
N VAL A 12 24.95 -6.19 1.47
CA VAL A 12 23.52 -5.94 1.69
C VAL A 12 22.80 -5.62 0.38
N LEU A 13 23.38 -4.77 -0.45
CA LEU A 13 22.84 -4.43 -1.77
C LEU A 13 22.74 -5.66 -2.68
N PHE A 14 23.73 -6.53 -2.68
CA PHE A 14 23.68 -7.77 -3.44
C PHE A 14 22.47 -8.63 -3.03
N PHE A 15 22.28 -8.87 -1.73
CA PHE A 15 21.16 -9.68 -1.24
C PHE A 15 19.79 -9.06 -1.53
N ILE A 16 19.69 -7.74 -1.63
CA ILE A 16 18.43 -7.04 -1.98
C ILE A 16 18.20 -7.06 -3.50
N VAL A 17 19.24 -6.75 -4.29
CA VAL A 17 19.10 -6.57 -5.74
C VAL A 17 19.07 -7.91 -6.48
N PHE A 18 19.77 -8.93 -5.99
CA PHE A 18 19.90 -10.23 -6.67
C PHE A 18 18.53 -10.93 -6.89
N PRO A 19 17.61 -11.03 -5.90
CA PRO A 19 16.27 -11.58 -6.15
C PRO A 19 15.47 -10.81 -7.19
N LEU A 20 15.56 -9.48 -7.17
CA LEU A 20 14.89 -8.62 -8.16
C LEU A 20 15.48 -8.81 -9.57
N PHE A 21 16.78 -8.95 -9.65
CA PHE A 21 17.47 -9.29 -10.90
C PHE A 21 16.99 -10.65 -11.43
N MET A 22 16.94 -11.68 -10.59
CA MET A 22 16.48 -13.02 -10.99
C MET A 22 15.01 -13.00 -11.43
N MET A 23 14.15 -12.29 -10.71
CA MET A 23 12.76 -12.10 -11.10
C MET A 23 12.64 -11.41 -12.47
N THR A 24 13.40 -10.34 -12.70
CA THR A 24 13.43 -9.63 -13.99
C THR A 24 13.97 -10.52 -15.09
N LYS A 25 15.07 -11.26 -14.83
CA LYS A 25 15.65 -12.22 -15.79
C LYS A 25 14.62 -13.25 -16.23
N TYR A 26 13.96 -13.91 -15.26
CA TYR A 26 12.95 -14.92 -15.59
C TYR A 26 11.73 -14.34 -16.32
N SER A 27 11.35 -13.11 -16.04
CA SER A 27 10.23 -12.45 -16.72
C SER A 27 10.46 -12.25 -18.23
N ILE A 28 11.71 -12.14 -18.65
CA ILE A 28 12.14 -11.96 -20.04
C ILE A 28 12.82 -13.21 -20.63
N SER A 29 12.84 -14.32 -19.91
CA SER A 29 13.43 -15.57 -20.42
C SER A 29 12.40 -16.37 -21.19
N ASP A 30 12.87 -17.03 -22.26
CA ASP A 30 12.04 -17.95 -23.03
C ASP A 30 11.63 -19.17 -22.20
N ARG A 31 10.46 -19.73 -22.51
CA ARG A 31 9.89 -20.88 -21.83
C ARG A 31 10.81 -22.11 -21.94
N GLU A 32 11.35 -22.35 -23.12
CA GLU A 32 12.24 -23.48 -23.36
C GLU A 32 13.53 -23.40 -22.55
N SER A 33 14.11 -22.22 -22.43
CA SER A 33 15.35 -22.00 -21.66
C SER A 33 15.18 -22.29 -20.16
N ILE A 34 13.95 -22.21 -19.64
CA ILE A 34 13.62 -22.49 -18.24
C ILE A 34 13.31 -23.98 -18.00
N VAL A 35 12.71 -24.65 -19.00
CA VAL A 35 12.22 -26.04 -18.88
C VAL A 35 13.25 -27.07 -19.34
N THR A 36 14.02 -26.76 -20.39
CA THR A 36 14.99 -27.69 -20.98
C THR A 36 16.30 -27.78 -20.20
N GLY A 37 16.54 -26.84 -19.29
CA GLY A 37 17.76 -26.83 -18.49
C GLY A 37 17.86 -27.89 -17.40
N GLY A 38 16.92 -28.85 -17.26
CA GLY A 38 16.91 -30.10 -16.43
C GLY A 38 17.85 -30.18 -15.22
N GLU A 39 18.85 -29.37 -15.12
CA GLU A 39 19.80 -29.22 -14.03
C GLU A 39 19.58 -27.92 -13.27
N TYR A 40 19.30 -28.03 -12.01
CA TYR A 40 19.38 -26.92 -11.08
C TYR A 40 20.84 -26.72 -10.64
N PRO A 41 21.33 -25.47 -10.59
CA PRO A 41 20.65 -24.19 -10.88
C PRO A 41 20.59 -23.85 -12.36
N GLU A 42 19.47 -23.30 -12.82
CA GLU A 42 19.32 -22.77 -14.18
C GLU A 42 20.45 -21.75 -14.49
N PRO A 43 21.08 -21.84 -15.67
CA PRO A 43 22.23 -20.98 -15.99
C PRO A 43 21.84 -19.51 -15.94
N LEU A 44 22.68 -18.68 -15.30
CA LEU A 44 22.50 -17.23 -15.31
C LEU A 44 22.62 -16.66 -16.74
N PHE A 45 23.48 -17.25 -17.54
CA PHE A 45 23.77 -16.91 -18.93
C PHE A 45 24.29 -18.16 -19.67
N PRO A 46 24.08 -18.30 -21.01
CA PRO A 46 23.25 -17.42 -21.84
C PRO A 46 21.76 -17.69 -21.65
N PHE A 47 20.91 -16.66 -21.91
CA PHE A 47 19.47 -16.82 -22.04
C PHE A 47 19.00 -16.01 -23.26
N GLN A 48 17.87 -16.40 -23.86
CA GLN A 48 17.25 -15.67 -24.96
C GLN A 48 16.20 -14.71 -24.40
N PRO A 49 16.43 -13.39 -24.47
CA PRO A 49 15.46 -12.43 -23.96
C PRO A 49 14.24 -12.37 -24.87
N THR A 50 13.05 -12.49 -24.29
CA THR A 50 11.77 -12.37 -24.98
C THR A 50 10.76 -11.57 -24.14
N LEU A 51 9.83 -10.89 -24.79
CA LEU A 51 8.69 -10.22 -24.13
C LEU A 51 7.38 -11.00 -24.29
N GLU A 52 7.45 -12.24 -24.74
CA GLU A 52 6.28 -13.09 -25.03
C GLU A 52 5.32 -13.15 -23.84
N MET A 53 5.83 -13.34 -22.61
CA MET A 53 4.99 -13.45 -21.42
C MET A 53 4.22 -12.17 -21.11
N PHE A 54 4.81 -11.01 -21.37
CA PHE A 54 4.11 -9.73 -21.24
C PHE A 54 3.00 -9.58 -22.30
N GLY A 55 3.24 -10.05 -23.54
CA GLY A 55 2.23 -10.11 -24.60
C GLY A 55 1.06 -11.03 -24.22
N VAL A 56 1.35 -12.21 -23.69
CA VAL A 56 0.35 -13.15 -23.18
C VAL A 56 -0.47 -12.55 -22.05
N LEU A 57 0.15 -11.88 -21.10
CA LEU A 57 -0.54 -11.21 -19.99
C LEU A 57 -1.45 -10.09 -20.49
N TRP A 58 -0.98 -9.31 -21.46
CA TRP A 58 -1.75 -8.23 -22.04
C TRP A 58 -2.98 -8.71 -22.84
N SER A 59 -2.83 -9.81 -23.57
CA SER A 59 -3.91 -10.45 -24.32
C SER A 59 -4.95 -11.13 -23.40
N ARG A 60 -4.54 -11.53 -22.19
CA ARG A 60 -5.45 -12.06 -21.18
C ARG A 60 -6.10 -10.89 -20.42
N GLY A 61 -7.33 -10.52 -20.79
CA GLY A 61 -8.07 -9.44 -20.14
C GLY A 61 -8.21 -9.56 -18.61
N ASP A 62 -8.00 -10.75 -18.05
CA ASP A 62 -8.12 -11.03 -16.62
C ASP A 62 -7.03 -10.33 -15.78
N PHE A 63 -5.78 -10.24 -16.30
CA PHE A 63 -4.71 -9.51 -15.63
C PHE A 63 -5.03 -8.01 -15.51
N LEU A 64 -5.49 -7.41 -16.61
CA LEU A 64 -5.87 -5.99 -16.63
C LEU A 64 -7.05 -5.70 -15.69
N LYS A 65 -8.06 -6.60 -15.68
CA LYS A 65 -9.19 -6.50 -14.74
C LYS A 65 -8.69 -6.55 -13.29
N ALA A 66 -7.82 -7.51 -12.93
CA ALA A 66 -7.25 -7.61 -11.60
C ALA A 66 -6.45 -6.35 -11.22
N GLY A 67 -5.69 -5.78 -12.17
CA GLY A 67 -4.96 -4.52 -12.00
C GLY A 67 -5.89 -3.35 -11.70
N LEU A 68 -6.95 -3.19 -12.50
CA LEU A 68 -7.96 -2.16 -12.29
C LEU A 68 -8.72 -2.36 -10.96
N THR A 69 -9.07 -3.59 -10.62
CA THR A 69 -9.69 -3.92 -9.32
C THR A 69 -8.78 -3.51 -8.16
N SER A 70 -7.49 -3.86 -8.20
CA SER A 70 -6.53 -3.43 -7.17
C SER A 70 -6.42 -1.90 -7.08
N LEU A 71 -6.40 -1.20 -8.22
CA LEU A 71 -6.37 0.26 -8.25
C LEU A 71 -7.60 0.87 -7.57
N TRP A 72 -8.80 0.41 -7.95
CA TRP A 72 -10.05 0.91 -7.36
C TRP A 72 -10.17 0.58 -5.88
N VAL A 73 -9.81 -0.64 -5.46
CA VAL A 73 -9.76 -1.04 -4.04
C VAL A 73 -8.84 -0.11 -3.27
N GLY A 74 -7.64 0.16 -3.80
CA GLY A 74 -6.68 1.06 -3.19
C GLY A 74 -7.20 2.50 -3.08
N LEU A 75 -7.88 3.01 -4.12
CA LEU A 75 -8.50 4.33 -4.09
C LEU A 75 -9.63 4.42 -3.06
N VAL A 76 -10.49 3.41 -2.98
CA VAL A 76 -11.54 3.33 -1.95
C VAL A 76 -10.92 3.35 -0.56
N ALA A 77 -9.90 2.52 -0.32
CA ALA A 77 -9.20 2.49 0.97
C ALA A 77 -8.60 3.86 1.33
N VAL A 78 -7.96 4.55 0.38
CA VAL A 78 -7.40 5.89 0.59
C VAL A 78 -8.48 6.91 0.94
N VAL A 79 -9.57 6.95 0.16
CA VAL A 79 -10.65 7.92 0.37
C VAL A 79 -11.27 7.73 1.76
N PHE A 80 -11.65 6.51 2.12
CA PHE A 80 -12.28 6.26 3.42
C PHE A 80 -11.30 6.42 4.59
N SER A 81 -10.04 6.01 4.43
CA SER A 81 -9.03 6.20 5.47
C SER A 81 -8.74 7.68 5.74
N LEU A 82 -8.67 8.52 4.70
CA LEU A 82 -8.50 9.96 4.89
C LEU A 82 -9.76 10.62 5.41
N LEU A 83 -10.94 10.23 4.91
CA LEU A 83 -12.22 10.79 5.33
C LEU A 83 -12.47 10.58 6.84
N LEU A 84 -12.10 9.41 7.36
CA LEU A 84 -12.24 9.07 8.77
C LEU A 84 -10.99 9.45 9.58
N GLY A 85 -9.82 9.22 9.03
CA GLY A 85 -8.54 9.40 9.72
C GLY A 85 -8.13 10.85 9.89
N ALA A 86 -8.33 11.72 8.89
CA ALA A 86 -7.89 13.10 8.99
C ALA A 86 -8.67 13.92 10.05
N PRO A 87 -10.01 13.85 10.14
CA PRO A 87 -10.75 14.49 11.24
C PRO A 87 -10.37 13.93 12.62
N THR A 88 -10.21 12.60 12.71
CA THR A 88 -9.79 11.94 13.95
C THR A 88 -8.40 12.41 14.37
N ALA A 89 -7.45 12.45 13.43
CA ALA A 89 -6.09 12.92 13.66
C ALA A 89 -6.04 14.40 14.09
N TYR A 90 -6.85 15.24 13.44
CA TYR A 90 -7.00 16.64 13.82
C TYR A 90 -7.53 16.77 15.27
N ALA A 91 -8.55 16.01 15.62
CA ALA A 91 -9.08 16.02 16.99
C ALA A 91 -8.02 15.60 18.00
N LEU A 92 -7.26 14.56 17.73
CA LEU A 92 -6.17 14.08 18.58
C LEU A 92 -4.98 15.06 18.65
N ALA A 93 -4.72 15.87 17.61
CA ALA A 93 -3.65 16.85 17.59
C ALA A 93 -4.00 18.15 18.35
N ARG A 94 -5.28 18.54 18.37
CA ARG A 94 -5.73 19.85 18.88
C ARG A 94 -6.37 19.81 20.24
N PHE A 95 -7.11 18.74 20.55
CA PHE A 95 -7.84 18.64 21.83
C PHE A 95 -7.04 17.86 22.86
N LYS A 96 -7.11 18.30 24.11
CA LYS A 96 -6.58 17.58 25.27
C LYS A 96 -7.57 16.49 25.65
N ILE A 97 -7.40 15.30 25.10
CA ILE A 97 -8.25 14.15 25.38
C ILE A 97 -7.61 13.35 26.52
N PRO A 98 -8.26 13.18 27.67
CA PRO A 98 -7.75 12.33 28.74
C PRO A 98 -7.59 10.89 28.23
N GLY A 99 -6.45 10.25 28.53
CA GLY A 99 -6.17 8.90 28.04
C GLY A 99 -5.75 8.79 26.56
N MET A 100 -5.43 9.91 25.89
CA MET A 100 -5.01 9.91 24.48
C MET A 100 -3.88 8.92 24.18
N ALA A 101 -2.86 8.84 25.05
CA ALA A 101 -1.74 7.90 24.86
C ALA A 101 -2.24 6.44 24.85
N VAL A 102 -3.16 6.11 25.74
CA VAL A 102 -3.79 4.78 25.82
C VAL A 102 -4.61 4.51 24.57
N LEU A 103 -5.41 5.48 24.12
CA LEU A 103 -6.19 5.37 22.87
C LEU A 103 -5.28 5.11 21.66
N LEU A 104 -4.20 5.87 21.49
CA LEU A 104 -3.24 5.68 20.41
C LEU A 104 -2.51 4.34 20.52
N PHE A 105 -2.17 3.91 21.73
CA PHE A 105 -1.59 2.60 21.97
C PHE A 105 -2.54 1.49 21.52
N PHE A 106 -3.81 1.54 21.93
CA PHE A 106 -4.81 0.55 21.49
C PHE A 106 -5.03 0.59 19.97
N LEU A 107 -5.13 1.77 19.38
CA LEU A 107 -5.28 1.93 17.94
C LEU A 107 -4.18 1.22 17.16
N LEU A 108 -2.92 1.37 17.59
CA LEU A 108 -1.78 0.70 16.96
C LEU A 108 -1.69 -0.78 17.36
N SER A 109 -2.08 -1.15 18.59
CA SER A 109 -2.05 -2.53 19.08
C SER A 109 -2.97 -3.46 18.28
N VAL A 110 -4.05 -2.97 17.71
CA VAL A 110 -4.91 -3.74 16.81
C VAL A 110 -4.11 -4.34 15.64
N ARG A 111 -3.04 -3.67 15.21
CA ARG A 111 -2.15 -4.14 14.13
C ARG A 111 -1.11 -5.18 14.57
N LEU A 112 -1.02 -5.50 15.85
CA LEU A 112 -0.19 -6.58 16.37
C LEU A 112 -0.89 -7.94 16.25
N PHE A 113 -2.20 -7.96 16.10
CA PHE A 113 -2.93 -9.19 15.85
C PHE A 113 -2.67 -9.70 14.43
N PRO A 114 -2.46 -11.03 14.24
CA PRO A 114 -2.31 -11.60 12.91
C PRO A 114 -3.56 -11.33 12.04
N ASP A 115 -3.35 -10.84 10.83
CA ASP A 115 -4.44 -10.51 9.90
C ASP A 115 -5.35 -11.73 9.63
N ILE A 116 -4.78 -12.94 9.63
CA ILE A 116 -5.53 -14.19 9.45
C ILE A 116 -6.58 -14.44 10.55
N SER A 117 -6.34 -13.96 11.77
CA SER A 117 -7.30 -14.08 12.88
C SER A 117 -8.42 -13.06 12.79
N ALA A 118 -8.13 -11.88 12.21
CA ALA A 118 -9.09 -10.80 12.08
C ALA A 118 -9.97 -10.94 10.82
N VAL A 119 -9.49 -11.63 9.78
CA VAL A 119 -10.18 -11.68 8.48
C VAL A 119 -11.54 -12.35 8.56
N ILE A 120 -11.68 -13.45 9.32
CA ILE A 120 -12.91 -14.21 9.39
C ILE A 120 -14.08 -13.35 9.95
N PRO A 121 -13.99 -12.76 11.16
CA PRO A 121 -15.09 -11.95 11.70
C PRO A 121 -15.34 -10.68 10.86
N VAL A 122 -14.31 -10.08 10.26
CA VAL A 122 -14.49 -8.92 9.37
C VAL A 122 -15.16 -9.34 8.05
N ALA A 123 -14.79 -10.48 7.47
CA ALA A 123 -15.44 -10.99 6.27
C ALA A 123 -16.91 -11.35 6.55
N GLU A 124 -17.23 -12.01 7.66
CA GLU A 124 -18.61 -12.29 8.07
C GLU A 124 -19.45 -11.02 8.19
N LEU A 125 -18.90 -9.98 8.82
CA LEU A 125 -19.57 -8.69 8.94
C LEU A 125 -19.81 -8.05 7.54
N LEU A 126 -18.78 -7.97 6.69
CA LEU A 126 -18.87 -7.30 5.39
C LEU A 126 -19.70 -8.10 4.36
N LEU A 127 -19.76 -9.43 4.48
CA LEU A 127 -20.59 -10.27 3.64
C LEU A 127 -22.03 -10.40 4.18
N SER A 128 -22.33 -9.89 5.38
CA SER A 128 -23.68 -9.82 5.91
C SER A 128 -24.43 -8.57 5.41
N ARG A 129 -25.78 -8.58 5.54
CA ARG A 129 -26.58 -7.38 5.24
C ARG A 129 -26.39 -6.31 6.30
N PRO A 130 -26.32 -5.02 5.94
CA PRO A 130 -26.57 -4.45 4.60
C PRO A 130 -25.34 -4.42 3.69
N PHE A 131 -24.14 -4.72 4.20
CA PHE A 131 -22.88 -4.53 3.46
C PHE A 131 -22.76 -5.41 2.22
N SER A 132 -23.30 -6.64 2.25
CA SER A 132 -23.29 -7.57 1.10
C SER A 132 -23.99 -7.06 -0.16
N LEU A 133 -24.70 -5.93 -0.06
CA LEU A 133 -25.31 -5.24 -1.21
C LEU A 133 -24.32 -4.34 -1.97
N LEU A 134 -23.15 -4.07 -1.36
CA LEU A 134 -22.12 -3.25 -1.98
C LEU A 134 -21.29 -4.05 -3.00
N PRO A 135 -20.76 -3.40 -4.04
CA PRO A 135 -19.83 -4.03 -4.97
C PRO A 135 -18.61 -4.61 -4.25
N PRO A 136 -18.05 -5.75 -4.71
CA PRO A 136 -16.87 -6.38 -4.09
C PRO A 136 -15.68 -5.43 -3.91
N VAL A 137 -15.44 -4.54 -4.87
CA VAL A 137 -14.39 -3.51 -4.80
C VAL A 137 -14.57 -2.61 -3.57
N ILE A 138 -15.80 -2.23 -3.25
CA ILE A 138 -16.10 -1.40 -2.08
C ILE A 138 -15.90 -2.20 -0.78
N LEU A 139 -16.36 -3.45 -0.74
CA LEU A 139 -16.18 -4.32 0.44
C LEU A 139 -14.72 -4.53 0.77
N VAL A 140 -13.90 -4.88 -0.23
CA VAL A 140 -12.45 -5.06 -0.06
C VAL A 140 -11.80 -3.73 0.33
N GLY A 141 -12.16 -2.63 -0.31
CA GLY A 141 -11.66 -1.30 0.03
C GLY A 141 -11.98 -0.87 1.47
N LEU A 142 -13.17 -1.19 1.98
CA LEU A 142 -13.54 -0.95 3.39
C LEU A 142 -12.74 -1.83 4.34
N ALA A 143 -12.52 -3.12 4.01
CA ALA A 143 -11.64 -3.98 4.80
C ALA A 143 -10.21 -3.41 4.87
N HIS A 144 -9.66 -2.98 3.73
CA HIS A 144 -8.34 -2.34 3.69
C HIS A 144 -8.31 -1.00 4.43
N THR A 145 -9.43 -0.27 4.45
CA THR A 145 -9.58 0.93 5.29
C THR A 145 -9.39 0.61 6.77
N LEU A 146 -10.03 -0.45 7.28
CA LEU A 146 -9.86 -0.87 8.68
C LEU A 146 -8.40 -1.16 9.00
N LEU A 147 -7.68 -1.79 8.07
CA LEU A 147 -6.26 -2.09 8.24
C LEU A 147 -5.37 -0.84 8.22
N ALA A 148 -5.68 0.13 7.35
CA ALA A 148 -4.87 1.32 7.13
C ALA A 148 -5.16 2.43 8.14
N LEU A 149 -6.37 2.51 8.69
CA LEU A 149 -6.86 3.61 9.53
C LEU A 149 -5.93 3.95 10.70
N PRO A 150 -5.39 2.98 11.47
CA PRO A 150 -4.45 3.28 12.55
C PRO A 150 -3.23 4.08 12.10
N TYR A 151 -2.64 3.68 10.99
CA TYR A 151 -1.47 4.35 10.43
C TYR A 151 -1.81 5.71 9.85
N THR A 152 -2.95 5.80 9.13
CA THR A 152 -3.44 7.07 8.58
C THR A 152 -3.66 8.10 9.67
N VAL A 153 -4.31 7.70 10.79
CA VAL A 153 -4.52 8.58 11.95
C VAL A 153 -3.19 9.01 12.57
N TYR A 154 -2.24 8.08 12.73
CA TYR A 154 -0.96 8.37 13.34
C TYR A 154 -0.13 9.34 12.50
N ILE A 155 -0.03 9.09 11.18
CA ILE A 155 0.71 9.97 10.25
C ILE A 155 0.04 11.35 10.19
N ALA A 156 -1.28 11.39 9.98
CA ALA A 156 -2.02 12.63 9.87
C ALA A 156 -1.98 13.47 11.17
N LYS A 157 -1.96 12.81 12.35
CA LYS A 157 -1.81 13.48 13.64
C LYS A 157 -0.49 14.26 13.68
N GLY A 158 0.63 13.64 13.33
CA GLY A 158 1.93 14.30 13.26
C GLY A 158 1.93 15.49 12.29
N VAL A 159 1.22 15.38 11.16
CA VAL A 159 1.05 16.48 10.21
C VAL A 159 0.30 17.65 10.84
N PHE A 160 -0.86 17.40 11.49
CA PHE A 160 -1.60 18.47 12.13
C PHE A 160 -0.86 19.07 13.32
N GLU A 161 -0.06 18.30 14.05
CA GLU A 161 0.78 18.82 15.14
C GLU A 161 1.87 19.77 14.66
N SER A 162 2.39 19.58 13.44
CA SER A 162 3.42 20.43 12.86
C SER A 162 2.89 21.80 12.39
N ILE A 163 1.58 21.97 12.21
CA ILE A 163 0.96 23.22 11.82
C ILE A 163 0.82 24.14 13.05
N PRO A 164 1.33 25.40 13.01
CA PRO A 164 1.21 26.34 14.12
C PRO A 164 -0.24 26.57 14.56
N ARG A 165 -0.48 26.55 15.87
CA ARG A 165 -1.83 26.78 16.45
C ARG A 165 -2.35 28.19 16.21
N ASP A 166 -1.45 29.16 16.09
CA ASP A 166 -1.80 30.57 15.87
C ASP A 166 -2.67 30.78 14.64
N LEU A 167 -2.50 29.98 13.59
CA LEU A 167 -3.32 30.05 12.38
C LEU A 167 -4.78 29.70 12.65
N GLU A 168 -5.00 28.76 13.55
CA GLU A 168 -6.34 28.34 13.97
C GLU A 168 -6.96 29.34 14.93
N GLU A 169 -6.16 29.88 15.88
CA GLU A 169 -6.60 30.89 16.84
C GLU A 169 -7.00 32.19 16.14
N GLN A 170 -6.21 32.64 15.14
CA GLN A 170 -6.56 33.78 14.31
C GLN A 170 -7.91 33.60 13.59
N ALA A 171 -8.18 32.39 13.06
CA ALA A 171 -9.44 32.10 12.42
C ALA A 171 -10.61 32.19 13.42
N PHE A 172 -10.41 31.75 14.65
CA PHE A 172 -11.45 31.84 15.70
C PHE A 172 -11.72 33.28 16.11
N VAL A 173 -10.68 34.11 16.22
CA VAL A 173 -10.84 35.55 16.50
C VAL A 173 -11.65 36.25 15.40
N LEU A 174 -11.50 35.81 14.13
CA LEU A 174 -12.28 36.28 12.98
C LEU A 174 -13.69 35.65 12.90
N GLY A 175 -14.11 34.89 13.90
CA GLY A 175 -15.45 34.30 13.98
C GLY A 175 -15.62 33.00 13.17
N ALA A 176 -14.56 32.35 12.69
CA ALA A 176 -14.68 31.10 11.98
C ALA A 176 -15.02 29.93 12.95
N PRO A 177 -16.03 29.11 12.66
CA PRO A 177 -16.28 27.91 13.45
C PRO A 177 -15.18 26.87 13.23
N LYS A 178 -14.99 25.93 14.18
CA LYS A 178 -13.94 24.89 14.14
C LYS A 178 -13.96 24.08 12.84
N SER A 179 -15.13 23.73 12.33
CA SER A 179 -15.27 22.99 11.07
C SER A 179 -14.73 23.78 9.86
N ARG A 180 -14.96 25.11 9.83
CA ARG A 180 -14.44 25.97 8.76
C ARG A 180 -12.92 26.13 8.88
N ALA A 181 -12.39 26.31 10.08
CA ALA A 181 -10.93 26.34 10.31
C ALA A 181 -10.27 25.02 9.87
N PHE A 182 -10.85 23.88 10.25
CA PHE A 182 -10.38 22.57 9.81
C PHE A 182 -10.39 22.44 8.27
N LEU A 183 -11.55 22.61 7.63
CA LEU A 183 -11.70 22.34 6.20
C LEU A 183 -11.02 23.36 5.28
N LYS A 184 -11.07 24.67 5.65
CA LYS A 184 -10.61 25.74 4.75
C LYS A 184 -9.20 26.27 5.04
N ILE A 185 -8.64 25.98 6.22
CA ILE A 185 -7.31 26.47 6.61
C ILE A 185 -6.38 25.30 6.85
N LEU A 186 -6.70 24.42 7.80
CA LEU A 186 -5.78 23.39 8.21
C LEU A 186 -5.66 22.26 7.20
N THR A 187 -6.78 21.79 6.62
CA THR A 187 -6.75 20.69 5.63
C THR A 187 -5.92 21.06 4.39
N PRO A 188 -6.07 22.25 3.75
CA PRO A 188 -5.19 22.64 2.64
C PRO A 188 -3.71 22.70 3.02
N LEU A 189 -3.37 23.18 4.20
CA LEU A 189 -1.99 23.21 4.70
C LEU A 189 -1.45 21.81 5.01
N ALA A 190 -2.34 20.90 5.44
CA ALA A 190 -2.00 19.51 5.74
C ALA A 190 -1.91 18.63 4.48
N LEU A 191 -2.43 19.06 3.32
CA LEU A 191 -2.51 18.24 2.09
C LEU A 191 -1.19 17.55 1.72
N PRO A 192 -0.02 18.22 1.74
CA PRO A 192 1.24 17.54 1.41
C PRO A 192 1.53 16.37 2.35
N GLY A 193 1.30 16.56 3.65
CA GLY A 193 1.51 15.51 4.66
C GLY A 193 0.41 14.44 4.63
N LEU A 194 -0.85 14.81 4.39
CA LEU A 194 -1.95 13.85 4.17
C LEU A 194 -1.71 13.01 2.90
N GLY A 195 -1.03 13.57 1.91
CA GLY A 195 -0.56 12.84 0.73
C GLY A 195 0.35 11.67 1.09
N ALA A 196 1.24 11.84 2.07
CA ALA A 196 2.08 10.74 2.57
C ALA A 196 1.23 9.63 3.22
N ALA A 197 0.22 9.98 4.02
CA ALA A 197 -0.72 9.02 4.59
C ALA A 197 -1.53 8.30 3.50
N ALA A 198 -1.97 9.02 2.47
CA ALA A 198 -2.68 8.46 1.32
C ALA A 198 -1.83 7.42 0.56
N ILE A 199 -0.57 7.75 0.28
CA ILE A 199 0.35 6.88 -0.42
C ILE A 199 0.65 5.63 0.41
N TYR A 200 0.87 5.78 1.73
CA TYR A 200 1.06 4.64 2.62
C TYR A 200 -0.16 3.71 2.64
N THR A 201 -1.37 4.28 2.74
CA THR A 201 -2.63 3.53 2.69
C THR A 201 -2.79 2.78 1.37
N PHE A 202 -2.51 3.44 0.25
CA PHE A 202 -2.54 2.81 -1.06
C PHE A 202 -1.54 1.66 -1.16
N PHE A 203 -0.31 1.87 -0.71
CA PHE A 203 0.74 0.84 -0.68
C PHE A 203 0.34 -0.38 0.15
N LEU A 204 -0.24 -0.16 1.34
CA LEU A 204 -0.76 -1.23 2.19
C LEU A 204 -1.86 -2.00 1.46
N SER A 205 -2.82 -1.30 0.87
CA SER A 205 -3.93 -1.90 0.12
C SER A 205 -3.48 -2.65 -1.13
N TRP A 206 -2.48 -2.11 -1.85
CA TRP A 206 -1.93 -2.73 -3.05
C TRP A 206 -1.29 -4.09 -2.79
N ASN A 207 -0.64 -4.25 -1.64
CA ASN A 207 0.05 -5.48 -1.25
C ASN A 207 -0.82 -6.42 -0.41
N GLU A 208 -2.02 -5.98 -0.03
CA GLU A 208 -2.89 -6.77 0.82
C GLU A 208 -3.47 -7.96 0.05
N PHE A 209 -3.36 -9.13 0.65
CA PHE A 209 -3.76 -10.40 0.05
C PHE A 209 -4.87 -11.09 0.84
N ILE A 210 -4.79 -11.12 2.18
CA ILE A 210 -5.60 -12.00 3.03
C ILE A 210 -7.08 -11.58 2.96
N PHE A 211 -7.38 -10.32 3.23
CA PHE A 211 -8.75 -9.81 3.19
C PHE A 211 -9.33 -9.83 1.78
N ALA A 212 -8.51 -9.45 0.78
CA ALA A 212 -8.92 -9.52 -0.61
C ALA A 212 -9.26 -10.96 -1.02
N TYR A 213 -8.46 -11.96 -0.61
CA TYR A 213 -8.71 -13.37 -0.90
C TYR A 213 -10.03 -13.84 -0.31
N PHE A 214 -10.27 -13.61 0.98
CA PHE A 214 -11.49 -14.07 1.65
C PHE A 214 -12.76 -13.38 1.14
N LEU A 215 -12.69 -12.10 0.79
CA LEU A 215 -13.85 -11.33 0.31
C LEU A 215 -14.14 -11.57 -1.18
N THR A 216 -13.15 -12.03 -1.97
CA THR A 216 -13.31 -12.26 -3.43
C THR A 216 -13.23 -13.74 -3.82
N PHE A 217 -13.13 -14.66 -2.85
CA PHE A 217 -12.87 -16.08 -3.11
C PHE A 217 -13.88 -16.72 -4.08
N GLN A 218 -15.16 -16.41 -3.92
CA GLN A 218 -16.24 -16.95 -4.75
C GLN A 218 -16.59 -16.07 -5.95
N GLY A 219 -15.97 -14.90 -6.07
CA GLY A 219 -16.27 -13.91 -7.11
C GLY A 219 -15.41 -14.03 -8.37
N THR A 220 -15.85 -13.36 -9.42
CA THR A 220 -15.10 -13.19 -10.66
C THR A 220 -14.08 -12.04 -10.57
N GLU A 221 -14.33 -11.07 -9.70
CA GLU A 221 -13.43 -9.96 -9.45
C GLU A 221 -12.35 -10.38 -8.46
N THR A 222 -11.12 -9.97 -8.73
CA THR A 222 -9.97 -10.30 -7.89
C THR A 222 -8.92 -9.20 -7.94
N THR A 223 -8.15 -9.04 -6.85
CA THR A 223 -6.99 -8.14 -6.82
C THR A 223 -5.75 -8.81 -7.42
N LEU A 224 -4.72 -8.03 -7.77
CA LEU A 224 -3.48 -8.56 -8.34
C LEU A 224 -2.79 -9.61 -7.45
N PRO A 225 -2.64 -9.42 -6.11
CA PRO A 225 -2.07 -10.45 -5.25
C PRO A 225 -2.87 -11.76 -5.26
N VAL A 226 -4.21 -11.68 -5.27
CA VAL A 226 -5.08 -12.87 -5.34
C VAL A 226 -5.02 -13.52 -6.73
N TYR A 227 -4.95 -12.72 -7.79
CA TYR A 227 -4.76 -13.21 -9.16
C TYR A 227 -3.45 -13.99 -9.29
N LEU A 228 -2.35 -13.46 -8.73
CA LEU A 228 -1.05 -14.15 -8.73
C LEU A 228 -1.15 -15.52 -8.06
N LEU A 229 -1.82 -15.64 -6.90
CA LEU A 229 -2.02 -16.93 -6.23
C LEU A 229 -2.81 -17.91 -7.10
N ARG A 230 -3.88 -17.46 -7.75
CA ARG A 230 -4.68 -18.29 -8.66
C ARG A 230 -3.82 -18.84 -9.80
N ILE A 231 -2.98 -18.00 -10.40
CA ILE A 231 -2.06 -18.44 -11.47
C ILE A 231 -1.02 -19.44 -10.95
N LEU A 232 -0.43 -19.20 -9.79
CA LEU A 232 0.51 -20.13 -9.14
C LEU A 232 -0.08 -21.54 -8.98
N SER A 233 -1.37 -21.61 -8.66
CA SER A 233 -2.07 -22.90 -8.43
C SER A 233 -2.39 -23.64 -9.74
N TRP A 234 -2.53 -22.94 -10.87
CA TRP A 234 -2.98 -23.54 -12.14
C TRP A 234 -1.86 -23.74 -13.15
N SER A 235 -0.86 -22.85 -13.18
CA SER A 235 0.23 -22.90 -14.16
C SER A 235 1.49 -22.29 -13.55
N PRO A 236 2.28 -23.08 -12.79
CA PRO A 236 3.45 -22.58 -12.06
C PRO A 236 4.66 -22.34 -12.99
N GLN A 237 4.45 -21.72 -14.16
CA GLN A 237 5.53 -21.36 -15.06
C GLN A 237 6.29 -20.16 -14.49
N LYS A 238 7.58 -20.33 -14.20
CA LYS A 238 8.42 -19.32 -13.55
C LYS A 238 8.48 -18.00 -14.31
N ASN A 239 8.62 -18.05 -15.65
CA ASN A 239 8.64 -16.88 -16.50
C ASN A 239 7.33 -16.07 -16.43
N PHE A 240 6.19 -16.76 -16.48
CA PHE A 240 4.88 -16.13 -16.41
C PHE A 240 4.63 -15.47 -15.04
N ILE A 241 4.92 -16.19 -13.96
CA ILE A 241 4.83 -15.67 -12.59
C ILE A 241 5.74 -14.46 -12.39
N SER A 242 6.98 -14.57 -12.89
CA SER A 242 7.96 -13.49 -12.80
C SER A 242 7.53 -12.25 -13.57
N ALA A 243 6.91 -12.41 -14.75
CA ALA A 243 6.37 -11.29 -15.52
C ALA A 243 5.23 -10.57 -14.76
N ILE A 244 4.30 -11.33 -14.16
CA ILE A 244 3.26 -10.76 -13.29
C ILE A 244 3.89 -10.00 -12.12
N SER A 245 4.87 -10.61 -11.44
CA SER A 245 5.52 -10.02 -10.27
C SER A 245 6.26 -8.73 -10.61
N VAL A 246 6.94 -8.66 -11.76
CA VAL A 246 7.58 -7.43 -12.26
C VAL A 246 6.53 -6.34 -12.45
N LEU A 247 5.40 -6.64 -13.08
CA LEU A 247 4.33 -5.65 -13.31
C LEU A 247 3.68 -5.18 -12.01
N ILE A 248 3.51 -6.05 -11.02
CA ILE A 248 3.01 -5.69 -9.68
C ILE A 248 3.99 -4.75 -8.96
N CYS A 249 5.30 -4.91 -9.16
CA CYS A 249 6.30 -4.05 -8.54
C CYS A 249 6.34 -2.63 -9.12
N ILE A 250 5.93 -2.42 -10.39
CA ILE A 250 6.01 -1.09 -11.04
C ILE A 250 5.27 0.00 -10.26
N PRO A 251 3.98 -0.14 -9.90
CA PRO A 251 3.30 0.86 -9.10
C PRO A 251 3.95 1.10 -7.74
N VAL A 252 4.42 0.03 -7.09
CA VAL A 252 5.13 0.12 -5.80
C VAL A 252 6.37 0.99 -5.91
N ILE A 253 7.18 0.79 -6.96
CA ILE A 253 8.37 1.59 -7.23
C ILE A 253 7.99 3.06 -7.47
N ILE A 254 6.99 3.31 -8.32
CA ILE A 254 6.51 4.67 -8.61
C ILE A 254 6.06 5.36 -7.31
N PHE A 255 5.21 4.71 -6.51
CA PHE A 255 4.75 5.27 -5.24
C PHE A 255 5.88 5.51 -4.24
N THR A 256 6.87 4.61 -4.18
CA THR A 256 8.05 4.79 -3.32
C THR A 256 8.81 6.07 -3.68
N PHE A 257 9.03 6.34 -4.96
CA PHE A 257 9.67 7.58 -5.40
C PHE A 257 8.83 8.82 -5.08
N LEU A 258 7.50 8.75 -5.24
CA LEU A 258 6.61 9.84 -4.89
C LEU A 258 6.64 10.15 -3.39
N VAL A 259 6.61 9.12 -2.53
CA VAL A 259 6.70 9.28 -1.07
C VAL A 259 8.02 9.91 -0.67
N GLN A 260 9.15 9.38 -1.20
CA GLN A 260 10.48 9.90 -0.85
C GLN A 260 10.64 11.38 -1.17
N ARG A 261 10.05 11.86 -2.27
CA ARG A 261 10.07 13.27 -2.63
C ARG A 261 9.39 14.12 -1.56
N HIS A 262 8.17 13.77 -1.16
CA HIS A 262 7.39 14.53 -0.16
C HIS A 262 7.98 14.44 1.26
N MET A 263 8.59 13.30 1.62
CA MET A 263 9.25 13.17 2.92
C MET A 263 10.51 14.06 3.05
N ARG A 264 11.27 14.24 1.96
CA ARG A 264 12.44 15.13 1.98
C ARG A 264 12.06 16.59 2.22
N GLU A 265 10.96 17.04 1.63
CA GLU A 265 10.45 18.41 1.81
C GLU A 265 10.00 18.65 3.28
N GLY A 266 9.41 17.65 3.94
CA GLY A 266 9.01 17.73 5.36
C GLY A 266 10.18 17.70 6.34
N LEU A 267 11.23 16.90 6.06
CA LEU A 267 12.41 16.81 6.94
C LEU A 267 13.31 18.04 6.85
N THR A 268 13.41 18.67 5.69
CA THR A 268 14.21 19.89 5.51
C THR A 268 13.53 21.12 6.10
N ALA A 269 12.20 21.18 6.12
CA ALA A 269 11.46 22.25 6.78
C ALA A 269 11.63 22.24 8.32
N GLY A 270 11.90 21.08 8.92
CA GLY A 270 12.16 20.96 10.36
C GLY A 270 13.63 21.13 10.79
N ALA A 271 14.57 21.12 9.84
CA ALA A 271 16.01 21.21 10.12
C ALA A 271 16.56 22.65 10.11
N VAL A 272 15.73 23.63 9.76
CA VAL A 272 16.07 25.06 9.82
C VAL A 272 15.35 25.67 11.03
N LYS A 273 15.90 25.38 12.22
CA LYS A 273 15.68 26.13 13.44
C LYS A 273 17.02 26.33 14.14
#